data_410e28c7fb11f0b1e905382cc811afdb
#
_entry.id   410e28c7fb11f0b1e905382cc811afdb
#
_cell.length_a   1.000
_cell.length_b   1.000
_cell.length_c   1.000
_cell.angle_alpha   90.00
_cell.angle_beta   90.00
_cell.angle_gamma   90.00
#
_symmetry.space_group_name_H-M   'P 1'
#
loop_
_entity.id
_entity.type
_entity.pdbx_description
1 polymer ?
#
loop_
_entity_poly.entity_id
_entity_poly.type
_entity_poly.pdbx_seq_one_letter_code
_entity_poly.pdbx_strand_id
1 'polypeptide(L)'
;HQWSRIMSAPTTQAERDGTEEPRIIRQFKANLEFTGGTAVKYDASTLFAASAHQALATGEEIGRRFHSAPVVRVSDAKQMQLGHVAEADARWRIYAFAGKADSSTAGSAIHTLADWLETNPQSPVVKYTRKGEDIDSVIDFRAVFQQTFEQLAYEHMPSLLKPKTGKLGLQDYEKVFCVDHKGVGDIFDMRGINRDQGCMIVVRPDQYVAHVLPLNGVDELSAFFAGILR
;
A
#
# COMPACT_ATOMS: atom_id res chain seq x y z
N HIS A 1 -28.34 21.53 -11.54
CA HIS A 1 -29.57 20.94 -12.12
C HIS A 1 -29.79 19.45 -11.72
N GLN A 2 -28.77 18.61 -11.62
CA GLN A 2 -28.95 17.19 -11.26
C GLN A 2 -29.35 17.03 -9.77
N TRP A 3 -28.72 17.75 -8.87
CA TRP A 3 -29.02 17.72 -7.44
C TRP A 3 -30.43 18.16 -7.10
N SER A 4 -30.92 19.24 -7.71
CA SER A 4 -32.26 19.71 -7.47
C SER A 4 -33.33 18.71 -7.90
N ARG A 5 -33.10 17.97 -9.00
CA ARG A 5 -34.01 16.89 -9.45
C ARG A 5 -34.00 15.69 -8.49
N ILE A 6 -32.85 15.33 -7.91
CA ILE A 6 -32.75 14.23 -6.95
C ILE A 6 -33.45 14.59 -5.63
N MET A 7 -33.24 15.82 -5.15
CA MET A 7 -33.82 16.32 -3.91
C MET A 7 -35.34 16.51 -4.00
N SER A 8 -35.89 16.86 -5.20
CA SER A 8 -37.30 17.07 -5.41
C SER A 8 -38.08 15.85 -5.90
N ALA A 9 -37.41 14.76 -6.20
CA ALA A 9 -38.09 13.53 -6.64
C ALA A 9 -38.81 12.87 -5.46
N PRO A 10 -40.06 12.40 -5.67
CA PRO A 10 -40.81 11.71 -4.61
C PRO A 10 -40.09 10.41 -4.21
N THR A 11 -40.11 10.08 -2.91
CA THR A 11 -39.59 8.84 -2.36
C THR A 11 -40.41 7.65 -2.89
N THR A 12 -39.77 6.64 -3.41
CA THR A 12 -40.44 5.43 -3.90
C THR A 12 -40.97 4.57 -2.73
N GLN A 13 -41.91 3.66 -3.01
CA GLN A 13 -42.41 2.75 -1.97
C GLN A 13 -41.28 1.87 -1.43
N ALA A 14 -40.40 1.32 -2.30
CA ALA A 14 -39.26 0.52 -1.92
C ALA A 14 -38.26 1.27 -1.01
N GLU A 15 -38.07 2.57 -1.24
CA GLU A 15 -37.25 3.43 -0.36
C GLU A 15 -37.91 3.63 1.02
N ARG A 16 -39.27 3.70 1.08
CA ARG A 16 -40.02 3.81 2.34
C ARG A 16 -40.01 2.51 3.14
N ASP A 17 -40.09 1.39 2.46
CA ASP A 17 -40.12 0.05 3.06
C ASP A 17 -38.73 -0.45 3.42
N GLY A 18 -37.66 0.34 3.10
CA GLY A 18 -36.27 -0.02 3.41
C GLY A 18 -35.72 -1.15 2.55
N THR A 19 -36.41 -1.57 1.49
CA THR A 19 -35.95 -2.60 0.55
C THR A 19 -34.95 -2.07 -0.48
N GLU A 20 -34.93 -0.74 -0.68
CA GLU A 20 -33.91 -0.05 -1.47
C GLU A 20 -33.27 1.07 -0.67
N GLU A 21 -31.96 1.25 -0.86
CA GLU A 21 -31.25 2.42 -0.31
C GLU A 21 -31.80 3.71 -0.94
N PRO A 22 -32.13 4.74 -0.16
CA PRO A 22 -32.65 6.00 -0.67
C PRO A 22 -31.76 6.59 -1.76
N ARG A 23 -32.37 7.05 -2.85
CA ARG A 23 -31.67 7.61 -4.02
C ARG A 23 -30.69 8.73 -3.64
N ILE A 24 -31.08 9.54 -2.66
CA ILE A 24 -30.25 10.64 -2.16
C ILE A 24 -28.95 10.10 -1.51
N ILE A 25 -29.02 9.00 -0.78
CA ILE A 25 -27.86 8.37 -0.14
C ILE A 25 -26.94 7.77 -1.19
N ARG A 26 -27.49 7.04 -2.18
CA ARG A 26 -26.71 6.51 -3.31
C ARG A 26 -25.95 7.61 -4.06
N GLN A 27 -26.65 8.73 -4.36
CA GLN A 27 -26.03 9.86 -5.06
C GLN A 27 -25.01 10.59 -4.19
N PHE A 28 -25.26 10.69 -2.89
CA PHE A 28 -24.32 11.28 -1.95
C PHE A 28 -23.03 10.44 -1.85
N LYS A 29 -23.15 9.11 -1.73
CA LYS A 29 -22.00 8.19 -1.75
C LYS A 29 -21.18 8.32 -3.04
N ALA A 30 -21.84 8.33 -4.21
CA ALA A 30 -21.18 8.50 -5.50
C ALA A 30 -20.42 9.84 -5.60
N ASN A 31 -20.99 10.90 -5.03
CA ASN A 31 -20.32 12.20 -5.02
C ASN A 31 -19.19 12.30 -3.98
N LEU A 32 -19.29 11.57 -2.86
CA LEU A 32 -18.20 11.50 -1.88
C LEU A 32 -16.94 10.88 -2.48
N GLU A 33 -17.07 9.81 -3.25
CA GLU A 33 -15.93 9.21 -3.96
C GLU A 33 -15.26 10.20 -4.91
N PHE A 34 -16.06 10.98 -5.66
CA PHE A 34 -15.55 12.00 -6.55
C PHE A 34 -14.86 13.14 -5.79
N THR A 35 -15.53 13.70 -4.76
CA THR A 35 -14.97 14.81 -3.95
C THR A 35 -13.78 14.37 -3.10
N GLY A 36 -13.76 13.11 -2.66
CA GLY A 36 -12.63 12.48 -1.94
C GLY A 36 -11.45 12.13 -2.85
N GLY A 37 -11.59 12.28 -4.18
CA GLY A 37 -10.55 11.94 -5.15
C GLY A 37 -10.30 10.43 -5.29
N THR A 38 -11.22 9.59 -4.79
CA THR A 38 -11.11 8.13 -4.85
C THR A 38 -11.80 7.51 -6.06
N ALA A 39 -12.66 8.27 -6.75
CA ALA A 39 -13.36 7.82 -7.96
C ALA A 39 -12.47 7.81 -9.21
N VAL A 40 -11.35 8.53 -9.19
CA VAL A 40 -10.46 8.64 -10.36
C VAL A 40 -9.67 7.35 -10.54
N LYS A 41 -9.70 6.82 -11.76
CA LYS A 41 -8.86 5.71 -12.19
C LYS A 41 -8.10 6.11 -13.45
N TYR A 42 -6.80 5.90 -13.43
CA TYR A 42 -5.93 6.10 -14.60
C TYR A 42 -5.75 4.79 -15.35
N ASP A 43 -5.71 4.89 -16.67
CA ASP A 43 -5.42 3.74 -17.55
C ASP A 43 -3.93 3.36 -17.51
N ALA A 44 -3.62 2.17 -18.02
CA ALA A 44 -2.25 1.69 -18.15
C ALA A 44 -1.40 2.67 -18.99
N SER A 45 -0.21 2.96 -18.50
CA SER A 45 0.72 3.91 -19.11
C SER A 45 2.16 3.60 -18.63
N THR A 46 3.12 4.45 -18.93
CA THR A 46 4.46 4.32 -18.34
C THR A 46 4.47 4.45 -16.82
N LEU A 47 3.47 5.13 -16.23
CA LEU A 47 3.35 5.36 -14.79
C LEU A 47 2.42 4.35 -14.08
N PHE A 48 1.66 3.57 -14.84
CA PHE A 48 0.71 2.57 -14.34
C PHE A 48 0.85 1.29 -15.17
N ALA A 49 1.30 0.23 -14.52
CA ALA A 49 1.50 -1.06 -15.17
C ALA A 49 0.18 -1.70 -15.65
N ALA A 50 0.29 -2.65 -16.55
CA ALA A 50 -0.83 -3.54 -16.85
C ALA A 50 -1.16 -4.41 -15.62
N SER A 51 -2.43 -4.81 -15.48
CA SER A 51 -2.97 -5.48 -14.30
C SER A 51 -2.71 -7.00 -14.23
N ALA A 52 -1.57 -7.50 -14.70
CA ALA A 52 -1.27 -8.94 -14.78
C ALA A 52 -1.39 -9.65 -13.41
N HIS A 53 -1.01 -8.98 -12.32
CA HIS A 53 -1.01 -9.52 -10.96
C HIS A 53 -2.08 -8.92 -10.04
N GLN A 54 -3.09 -8.26 -10.62
CA GLN A 54 -4.15 -7.58 -9.83
C GLN A 54 -4.89 -8.52 -8.87
N ALA A 55 -4.98 -9.81 -9.19
CA ALA A 55 -5.61 -10.81 -8.35
C ALA A 55 -4.93 -11.00 -6.97
N LEU A 56 -3.68 -10.54 -6.80
CA LEU A 56 -2.98 -10.57 -5.52
C LEU A 56 -3.43 -9.49 -4.54
N ALA A 57 -4.09 -8.41 -5.05
CA ALA A 57 -4.57 -7.29 -4.24
C ALA A 57 -5.81 -6.67 -4.92
N THR A 58 -6.94 -7.34 -4.82
CA THR A 58 -8.16 -6.98 -5.56
C THR A 58 -8.78 -5.64 -5.11
N GLY A 59 -8.55 -5.22 -3.88
CA GLY A 59 -9.03 -3.96 -3.34
C GLY A 59 -8.05 -2.78 -3.50
N GLU A 60 -6.83 -3.02 -4.02
CA GLU A 60 -5.83 -2.01 -4.35
C GLU A 60 -5.63 -1.97 -5.87
N GLU A 61 -6.64 -1.45 -6.57
CA GLU A 61 -6.68 -1.45 -8.03
C GLU A 61 -5.64 -0.50 -8.63
N ILE A 62 -4.85 -0.99 -9.60
CA ILE A 62 -3.88 -0.16 -10.34
C ILE A 62 -4.60 1.00 -11.02
N GLY A 63 -4.02 2.20 -10.91
CA GLY A 63 -4.59 3.44 -11.42
C GLY A 63 -5.53 4.14 -10.45
N ARG A 64 -5.91 3.52 -9.32
CA ARG A 64 -6.68 4.15 -8.26
C ARG A 64 -5.81 4.61 -7.10
N ARG A 65 -6.37 5.48 -6.29
CA ARG A 65 -5.69 5.94 -5.07
C ARG A 65 -5.53 4.78 -4.10
N PHE A 66 -4.33 4.67 -3.50
CA PHE A 66 -4.04 3.70 -2.44
C PHE A 66 -4.96 3.94 -1.24
N HIS A 67 -5.74 2.93 -0.89
CA HIS A 67 -6.72 3.02 0.18
C HIS A 67 -6.10 2.66 1.53
N SER A 68 -6.21 3.58 2.48
CA SER A 68 -5.78 3.35 3.85
C SER A 68 -6.62 2.27 4.55
N ALA A 69 -6.00 1.54 5.46
CA ALA A 69 -6.66 0.62 6.36
C ALA A 69 -5.92 0.60 7.72
N PRO A 70 -6.59 0.17 8.81
CA PRO A 70 -5.98 0.07 10.12
C PRO A 70 -4.82 -0.94 10.15
N VAL A 71 -3.73 -0.55 10.78
CA VAL A 71 -2.56 -1.38 11.06
C VAL A 71 -1.98 -1.03 12.44
N VAL A 72 -1.10 -1.88 12.94
CA VAL A 72 -0.30 -1.61 14.14
C VAL A 72 1.16 -1.47 13.73
N ARG A 73 1.84 -0.41 14.14
CA ARG A 73 3.28 -0.26 13.96
C ARG A 73 3.99 -1.17 14.96
N VAL A 74 4.89 -2.03 14.46
CA VAL A 74 5.51 -3.09 15.28
C VAL A 74 6.46 -2.56 16.34
N SER A 75 7.14 -1.44 16.07
CA SER A 75 8.16 -0.87 16.96
C SER A 75 7.63 -0.37 18.31
N ASP A 76 6.39 0.10 18.36
CA ASP A 76 5.78 0.72 19.56
C ASP A 76 4.32 0.31 19.79
N ALA A 77 3.81 -0.67 19.06
CA ALA A 77 2.44 -1.15 19.11
C ALA A 77 1.36 -0.06 18.87
N LYS A 78 1.71 1.00 18.14
CA LYS A 78 0.80 2.12 17.85
C LYS A 78 -0.17 1.75 16.75
N GLN A 79 -1.47 1.82 17.05
CA GLN A 79 -2.53 1.74 16.05
C GLN A 79 -2.52 2.97 15.15
N MET A 80 -2.62 2.77 13.84
CA MET A 80 -2.62 3.85 12.86
C MET A 80 -3.28 3.42 11.54
N GLN A 81 -3.44 4.38 10.65
CA GLN A 81 -3.92 4.14 9.30
C GLN A 81 -2.71 4.08 8.36
N LEU A 82 -2.53 2.98 7.62
CA LEU A 82 -1.34 2.77 6.79
C LEU A 82 -1.12 3.87 5.76
N GLY A 83 -2.18 4.40 5.14
CA GLY A 83 -2.07 5.49 4.18
C GLY A 83 -1.62 6.83 4.77
N HIS A 84 -1.79 7.03 6.09
CA HIS A 84 -1.36 8.25 6.78
C HIS A 84 0.13 8.25 7.17
N VAL A 85 0.81 7.12 7.01
CA VAL A 85 2.26 7.02 7.27
C VAL A 85 3.08 7.60 6.12
N ALA A 86 2.47 7.75 4.94
CA ALA A 86 3.11 8.31 3.77
C ALA A 86 3.06 9.84 3.83
N GLU A 87 4.21 10.46 3.98
CA GLU A 87 4.37 11.92 3.90
C GLU A 87 4.42 12.40 2.43
N ALA A 88 4.16 13.70 2.21
CA ALA A 88 4.26 14.33 0.89
C ALA A 88 5.72 14.71 0.59
N ASP A 89 6.58 13.73 0.40
CA ASP A 89 8.04 13.83 0.30
C ASP A 89 8.59 13.47 -1.09
N ALA A 90 7.70 13.29 -2.07
CA ALA A 90 7.99 12.91 -3.44
C ALA A 90 8.61 11.50 -3.62
N ARG A 91 8.69 10.67 -2.59
CA ARG A 91 9.19 9.30 -2.68
C ARG A 91 8.15 8.36 -3.27
N TRP A 92 8.61 7.41 -4.06
CA TRP A 92 7.86 6.21 -4.38
C TRP A 92 7.80 5.29 -3.15
N ARG A 93 6.77 4.49 -3.06
CA ARG A 93 6.63 3.52 -1.97
C ARG A 93 6.40 2.12 -2.50
N ILE A 94 7.04 1.15 -1.86
CA ILE A 94 6.78 -0.27 -2.05
C ILE A 94 6.24 -0.80 -0.73
N TYR A 95 4.96 -1.14 -0.70
CA TYR A 95 4.35 -1.85 0.41
C TYR A 95 4.39 -3.34 0.14
N ALA A 96 5.18 -4.08 0.92
CA ALA A 96 5.26 -5.53 0.86
C ALA A 96 4.32 -6.14 1.90
N PHE A 97 3.28 -6.79 1.44
CA PHE A 97 2.35 -7.55 2.28
C PHE A 97 2.84 -8.98 2.38
N ALA A 98 3.20 -9.40 3.58
CA ALA A 98 3.77 -10.72 3.85
C ALA A 98 2.77 -11.85 3.62
N GLY A 99 3.20 -12.96 3.07
CA GLY A 99 2.41 -14.18 3.05
C GLY A 99 2.20 -14.75 4.46
N LYS A 100 1.19 -15.58 4.65
CA LYS A 100 0.80 -16.11 5.97
C LYS A 100 1.94 -16.86 6.68
N ALA A 101 2.81 -17.54 5.93
CA ALA A 101 3.95 -18.27 6.48
C ALA A 101 5.17 -17.40 6.79
N ASP A 102 5.18 -16.13 6.35
CA ASP A 102 6.30 -15.21 6.51
C ASP A 102 6.23 -14.52 7.88
N SER A 103 7.17 -14.85 8.74
CA SER A 103 7.30 -14.30 10.09
C SER A 103 8.52 -13.40 10.26
N SER A 104 9.02 -12.82 9.19
CA SER A 104 10.23 -11.97 9.18
C SER A 104 11.53 -12.68 9.60
N THR A 105 11.59 -13.99 9.54
CA THR A 105 12.84 -14.73 9.80
C THR A 105 13.76 -14.70 8.58
N ALA A 106 15.06 -14.85 8.80
CA ALA A 106 16.05 -14.91 7.73
C ALA A 106 15.68 -16.00 6.70
N GLY A 107 15.72 -15.66 5.41
CA GLY A 107 15.31 -16.54 4.31
C GLY A 107 13.81 -16.54 3.98
N SER A 108 12.99 -15.83 4.73
CA SER A 108 11.59 -15.59 4.36
C SER A 108 11.46 -14.70 3.11
N ALA A 109 10.26 -14.65 2.52
CA ALA A 109 10.03 -13.89 1.30
C ALA A 109 10.30 -12.38 1.50
N ILE A 110 9.90 -11.81 2.63
CA ILE A 110 10.17 -10.40 2.95
C ILE A 110 11.67 -10.15 3.14
N HIS A 111 12.39 -11.04 3.82
CA HIS A 111 13.84 -10.92 3.95
C HIS A 111 14.55 -11.00 2.61
N THR A 112 14.21 -12.01 1.80
CA THR A 112 14.80 -12.20 0.46
C THR A 112 14.57 -10.98 -0.43
N LEU A 113 13.35 -10.42 -0.40
CA LEU A 113 13.01 -9.21 -1.14
C LEU A 113 13.80 -7.99 -0.63
N ALA A 114 13.85 -7.80 0.69
CA ALA A 114 14.55 -6.67 1.30
C ALA A 114 16.07 -6.73 1.01
N ASP A 115 16.68 -7.89 1.17
CA ASP A 115 18.09 -8.11 0.86
C ASP A 115 18.39 -7.83 -0.62
N TRP A 116 17.53 -8.30 -1.52
CA TRP A 116 17.66 -8.01 -2.94
C TRP A 116 17.51 -6.51 -3.23
N LEU A 117 16.53 -5.85 -2.64
CA LEU A 117 16.30 -4.41 -2.81
C LEU A 117 17.49 -3.59 -2.31
N GLU A 118 18.15 -4.00 -1.23
CA GLU A 118 19.25 -3.28 -0.59
C GLU A 118 20.60 -3.52 -1.28
N THR A 119 20.82 -4.72 -1.84
CA THR A 119 22.18 -5.14 -2.25
C THR A 119 22.35 -5.35 -3.75
N ASN A 120 21.27 -5.66 -4.48
CA ASN A 120 21.38 -6.00 -5.89
C ASN A 120 21.55 -4.73 -6.77
N PRO A 121 22.56 -4.65 -7.65
CA PRO A 121 22.76 -3.50 -8.55
C PRO A 121 21.60 -3.25 -9.53
N GLN A 122 20.77 -4.26 -9.81
CA GLN A 122 19.57 -4.11 -10.65
C GLN A 122 18.35 -3.62 -9.84
N SER A 123 18.45 -3.61 -8.52
CA SER A 123 17.39 -3.11 -7.66
C SER A 123 17.16 -1.62 -7.93
N PRO A 124 15.90 -1.18 -8.08
CA PRO A 124 15.61 0.23 -8.26
C PRO A 124 15.99 1.08 -7.03
N VAL A 125 16.00 0.50 -5.83
CA VAL A 125 16.46 1.19 -4.62
C VAL A 125 17.94 1.54 -4.74
N VAL A 126 18.79 0.57 -5.06
CA VAL A 126 20.24 0.81 -5.23
C VAL A 126 20.53 1.71 -6.42
N LYS A 127 19.87 1.43 -7.56
CA LYS A 127 20.16 2.09 -8.84
C LYS A 127 19.83 3.58 -8.84
N TYR A 128 18.76 3.99 -8.17
CA TYR A 128 18.26 5.36 -8.22
C TYR A 128 18.55 6.17 -6.95
N THR A 129 19.07 5.54 -5.89
CA THR A 129 19.58 6.28 -4.72
C THR A 129 20.93 6.89 -5.08
N ARG A 130 21.07 8.20 -4.96
CA ARG A 130 22.32 8.90 -5.23
C ARG A 130 23.34 8.59 -4.14
N LYS A 131 24.61 8.59 -4.55
CA LYS A 131 25.71 8.35 -3.62
C LYS A 131 25.71 9.39 -2.48
N GLY A 132 25.63 8.89 -1.24
CA GLY A 132 25.64 9.71 -0.03
C GLY A 132 24.25 10.18 0.44
N GLU A 133 23.19 9.82 -0.26
CA GLU A 133 21.81 9.98 0.21
C GLU A 133 21.36 8.75 1.00
N ASP A 134 20.32 8.92 1.80
CA ASP A 134 19.68 7.82 2.52
C ASP A 134 19.12 6.78 1.53
N ILE A 135 19.22 5.50 1.88
CA ILE A 135 18.84 4.39 1.00
C ILE A 135 17.38 4.46 0.53
N ASP A 136 16.53 5.11 1.30
CA ASP A 136 15.11 5.28 1.04
C ASP A 136 14.75 6.69 0.50
N SER A 137 15.74 7.47 0.04
CA SER A 137 15.52 8.84 -0.44
C SER A 137 14.64 8.94 -1.70
N VAL A 138 14.62 7.91 -2.53
CA VAL A 138 13.82 7.84 -3.77
C VAL A 138 12.67 6.85 -3.65
N ILE A 139 12.95 5.67 -3.10
CA ILE A 139 12.00 4.57 -2.94
C ILE A 139 11.98 4.12 -1.50
N ASP A 140 10.85 4.30 -0.84
CA ASP A 140 10.59 3.95 0.55
C ASP A 140 9.94 2.56 0.61
N PHE A 141 10.66 1.57 1.19
CA PHE A 141 10.20 0.20 1.35
C PHE A 141 9.57 -0.01 2.73
N ARG A 142 8.37 -0.56 2.76
CA ARG A 142 7.61 -0.84 3.98
C ARG A 142 7.02 -2.24 3.95
N ALA A 143 6.87 -2.89 5.10
CA ALA A 143 6.28 -4.23 5.18
C ALA A 143 5.08 -4.28 6.14
N VAL A 144 4.10 -5.11 5.78
CA VAL A 144 2.90 -5.40 6.58
C VAL A 144 2.80 -6.90 6.78
N PHE A 145 2.81 -7.35 8.03
CA PHE A 145 2.76 -8.75 8.44
C PHE A 145 1.37 -9.15 8.94
N GLN A 146 1.08 -10.46 8.87
CA GLN A 146 -0.20 -11.02 9.34
C GLN A 146 -0.16 -11.42 10.82
N GLN A 147 1.02 -11.58 11.39
CA GLN A 147 1.23 -11.88 12.80
C GLN A 147 0.95 -10.63 13.66
N THR A 148 0.71 -10.83 14.95
CA THR A 148 0.62 -9.71 15.91
C THR A 148 2.00 -9.13 16.19
N PHE A 149 2.06 -7.89 16.69
CA PHE A 149 3.34 -7.27 17.05
C PHE A 149 4.09 -8.04 18.16
N GLU A 150 3.38 -8.77 19.03
CA GLU A 150 4.02 -9.63 20.06
C GLU A 150 4.69 -10.87 19.48
N GLN A 151 4.27 -11.30 18.28
CA GLN A 151 4.82 -12.47 17.58
C GLN A 151 5.98 -12.12 16.65
N LEU A 152 6.18 -10.83 16.39
CA LEU A 152 7.19 -10.32 15.47
C LEU A 152 8.40 -9.79 16.25
N ALA A 153 9.57 -10.39 16.06
CA ALA A 153 10.81 -9.90 16.64
C ALA A 153 11.37 -8.76 15.77
N TYR A 154 11.17 -7.51 16.20
CA TYR A 154 11.60 -6.32 15.45
C TYR A 154 13.12 -6.33 15.16
N GLU A 155 13.91 -6.90 16.07
CA GLU A 155 15.36 -7.04 15.94
C GLU A 155 15.76 -7.89 14.73
N HIS A 156 14.93 -8.85 14.35
CA HIS A 156 15.16 -9.75 13.23
C HIS A 156 14.72 -9.18 11.87
N MET A 157 14.06 -8.01 11.85
CA MET A 157 13.69 -7.37 10.59
C MET A 157 14.92 -7.03 9.75
N PRO A 158 14.84 -7.16 8.41
CA PRO A 158 15.93 -6.78 7.52
C PRO A 158 16.33 -5.32 7.67
N SER A 159 17.58 -5.00 7.35
CA SER A 159 18.17 -3.66 7.49
C SER A 159 17.39 -2.60 6.72
N LEU A 160 16.89 -2.91 5.53
CA LEU A 160 16.10 -1.99 4.72
C LEU A 160 14.75 -1.58 5.38
N LEU A 161 14.25 -2.39 6.32
CA LEU A 161 13.08 -2.04 7.16
C LEU A 161 13.46 -1.30 8.46
N LYS A 162 14.75 -1.11 8.69
CA LYS A 162 15.33 -0.39 9.84
C LYS A 162 16.46 0.55 9.39
N PRO A 163 16.32 1.29 8.29
CA PRO A 163 17.44 2.07 7.77
C PRO A 163 17.86 3.14 8.76
N LYS A 164 19.11 3.51 8.69
CA LYS A 164 19.62 4.70 9.38
C LYS A 164 19.51 5.88 8.43
N THR A 165 18.82 6.92 8.84
CA THR A 165 18.47 8.06 7.99
C THR A 165 18.94 9.39 8.60
N GLY A 166 19.10 10.37 7.71
CA GLY A 166 19.49 11.72 8.08
C GLY A 166 20.94 11.85 8.54
N LYS A 167 21.35 13.10 8.81
CA LYS A 167 22.75 13.45 9.15
C LYS A 167 23.27 12.75 10.41
N LEU A 168 22.38 12.38 11.33
CA LEU A 168 22.74 11.73 12.59
C LEU A 168 22.70 10.21 12.50
N GLY A 169 22.27 9.63 11.38
CA GLY A 169 22.16 8.20 11.20
C GLY A 169 21.22 7.54 12.21
N LEU A 170 20.09 8.19 12.53
CA LEU A 170 19.10 7.63 13.44
C LEU A 170 18.30 6.53 12.74
N GLN A 171 18.04 5.45 13.48
CA GLN A 171 17.25 4.35 12.94
C GLN A 171 15.79 4.77 12.75
N ASP A 172 15.26 4.49 11.55
CA ASP A 172 13.84 4.66 11.27
C ASP A 172 13.06 3.45 11.78
N TYR A 173 12.10 3.70 12.68
CA TYR A 173 11.23 2.70 13.29
C TYR A 173 9.83 2.66 12.68
N GLU A 174 9.58 3.34 11.55
CA GLU A 174 8.24 3.56 11.01
C GLU A 174 7.94 2.75 9.73
N LYS A 175 8.70 1.67 9.47
CA LYS A 175 8.58 0.91 8.22
C LYS A 175 7.91 -0.46 8.36
N VAL A 176 7.70 -0.94 9.60
CA VAL A 176 7.18 -2.28 9.87
C VAL A 176 5.81 -2.20 10.54
N PHE A 177 4.85 -2.84 9.92
CA PHE A 177 3.46 -2.87 10.38
C PHE A 177 2.96 -4.30 10.46
N CYS A 178 1.91 -4.50 11.25
CA CYS A 178 1.15 -5.75 11.29
C CYS A 178 -0.35 -5.48 11.34
N VAL A 179 -1.14 -6.55 11.22
CA VAL A 179 -2.58 -6.46 11.31
C VAL A 179 -3.04 -5.98 12.69
N ASP A 180 -4.12 -5.21 12.72
CA ASP A 180 -4.78 -4.79 13.96
C ASP A 180 -5.87 -5.80 14.35
N HIS A 181 -5.49 -6.84 15.07
CA HIS A 181 -6.41 -7.88 15.53
C HIS A 181 -7.45 -7.40 16.57
N LYS A 182 -7.27 -6.23 17.15
CA LYS A 182 -8.19 -5.62 18.13
C LYS A 182 -9.06 -4.53 17.52
N GLY A 183 -8.75 -4.13 16.28
CA GLY A 183 -9.42 -3.04 15.59
C GLY A 183 -10.63 -3.48 14.76
N VAL A 184 -11.13 -2.54 13.98
CA VAL A 184 -12.38 -2.66 13.20
C VAL A 184 -12.17 -3.37 11.85
N GLY A 185 -11.09 -4.09 11.65
CA GLY A 185 -10.86 -4.84 10.43
C GLY A 185 -9.39 -5.15 10.16
N ASP A 186 -9.19 -6.14 9.32
CA ASP A 186 -7.88 -6.60 8.90
C ASP A 186 -7.60 -6.04 7.50
N ILE A 187 -6.45 -5.41 7.33
CA ILE A 187 -6.04 -4.79 6.05
C ILE A 187 -6.01 -5.80 4.90
N PHE A 188 -5.61 -7.05 5.15
CA PHE A 188 -5.59 -8.07 4.11
C PHE A 188 -6.99 -8.36 3.56
N ASP A 189 -7.98 -8.50 4.44
CA ASP A 189 -9.37 -8.74 4.04
C ASP A 189 -9.99 -7.48 3.44
N MET A 190 -9.78 -6.32 4.07
CA MET A 190 -10.32 -5.04 3.60
C MET A 190 -9.81 -4.65 2.21
N ARG A 191 -8.60 -5.07 1.86
CA ARG A 191 -7.93 -4.72 0.59
C ARG A 191 -7.78 -5.92 -0.34
N GLY A 192 -8.39 -7.06 -0.01
CA GLY A 192 -8.36 -8.26 -0.83
C GLY A 192 -6.93 -8.71 -1.15
N ILE A 193 -6.02 -8.62 -0.17
CA ILE A 193 -4.63 -9.07 -0.31
C ILE A 193 -4.60 -10.59 -0.20
N ASN A 194 -3.92 -11.24 -1.12
CA ASN A 194 -3.74 -12.69 -1.08
C ASN A 194 -2.90 -13.08 0.16
N ARG A 195 -3.56 -13.77 1.10
CA ARG A 195 -2.96 -14.10 2.40
C ARG A 195 -1.86 -15.15 2.31
N ASP A 196 -1.94 -16.08 1.37
CA ASP A 196 -0.98 -17.17 1.27
C ASP A 196 0.33 -16.71 0.62
N GLN A 197 0.21 -15.95 -0.45
CA GLN A 197 1.36 -15.52 -1.26
C GLN A 197 1.90 -14.16 -0.84
N GLY A 198 1.06 -13.28 -0.32
CA GLY A 198 1.41 -11.88 -0.17
C GLY A 198 1.57 -11.16 -1.52
N CYS A 199 2.01 -9.92 -1.49
CA CYS A 199 2.33 -9.16 -2.70
C CYS A 199 3.16 -7.90 -2.40
N MET A 200 3.72 -7.30 -3.45
CA MET A 200 4.21 -5.92 -3.45
C MET A 200 3.16 -5.01 -4.09
N ILE A 201 2.90 -3.87 -3.49
CA ILE A 201 2.12 -2.78 -4.07
C ILE A 201 3.02 -1.58 -4.23
N VAL A 202 3.25 -1.17 -5.48
CA VAL A 202 4.03 0.03 -5.80
C VAL A 202 3.09 1.23 -5.84
N VAL A 203 3.38 2.23 -5.03
CA VAL A 203 2.57 3.45 -4.88
C VAL A 203 3.39 4.66 -5.27
N ARG A 204 2.81 5.51 -6.11
CA ARG A 204 3.40 6.76 -6.58
C ARG A 204 3.47 7.80 -5.45
N PRO A 205 4.32 8.85 -5.61
CA PRO A 205 4.39 9.96 -4.63
C PRO A 205 3.05 10.65 -4.36
N ASP A 206 2.14 10.67 -5.33
CA ASP A 206 0.78 11.21 -5.21
C ASP A 206 -0.25 10.20 -4.67
N GLN A 207 0.24 9.06 -4.14
CA GLN A 207 -0.54 8.00 -3.52
C GLN A 207 -1.47 7.21 -4.46
N TYR A 208 -1.15 7.11 -5.74
CA TYR A 208 -1.84 6.21 -6.66
C TYR A 208 -1.11 4.87 -6.79
N VAL A 209 -1.87 3.77 -6.80
CA VAL A 209 -1.34 2.42 -7.03
C VAL A 209 -0.84 2.34 -8.46
N ALA A 210 0.46 2.10 -8.63
CA ALA A 210 1.12 2.06 -9.93
C ALA A 210 1.34 0.64 -10.44
N HIS A 211 1.58 -0.31 -9.53
CA HIS A 211 1.81 -1.72 -9.87
C HIS A 211 1.44 -2.63 -8.70
N VAL A 212 1.04 -3.86 -9.00
CA VAL A 212 0.88 -4.97 -8.06
C VAL A 212 1.73 -6.13 -8.57
N LEU A 213 2.58 -6.69 -7.72
CA LEU A 213 3.56 -7.73 -8.07
C LEU A 213 3.59 -8.84 -7.00
N PRO A 214 3.93 -10.08 -7.34
CA PRO A 214 4.30 -11.07 -6.34
C PRO A 214 5.61 -10.66 -5.63
N LEU A 215 5.85 -11.14 -4.41
CA LEU A 215 7.05 -10.78 -3.63
C LEU A 215 8.37 -11.15 -4.32
N ASN A 216 8.36 -12.14 -5.21
CA ASN A 216 9.51 -12.54 -6.01
C ASN A 216 9.56 -11.87 -7.42
N GLY A 217 8.65 -10.94 -7.72
CA GLY A 217 8.55 -10.26 -9.01
C GLY A 217 9.59 -9.15 -9.21
N VAL A 218 10.84 -9.40 -8.83
CA VAL A 218 11.92 -8.41 -8.77
C VAL A 218 12.37 -7.91 -10.16
N ASP A 219 12.33 -8.77 -11.16
CA ASP A 219 12.69 -8.40 -12.54
C ASP A 219 11.64 -7.45 -13.15
N GLU A 220 10.36 -7.73 -12.93
CA GLU A 220 9.26 -6.84 -13.35
C GLU A 220 9.31 -5.50 -12.62
N LEU A 221 9.64 -5.52 -11.32
CA LEU A 221 9.85 -4.30 -10.52
C LEU A 221 10.97 -3.44 -11.10
N SER A 222 12.12 -4.06 -11.44
CA SER A 222 13.25 -3.38 -12.05
C SER A 222 12.88 -2.78 -13.41
N ALA A 223 12.19 -3.55 -14.25
CA ALA A 223 11.75 -3.11 -15.57
C ALA A 223 10.75 -1.94 -15.47
N PHE A 224 9.82 -1.99 -14.53
CA PHE A 224 8.85 -0.92 -14.27
C PHE A 224 9.56 0.40 -13.94
N PHE A 225 10.45 0.40 -12.96
CA PHE A 225 11.17 1.62 -12.56
C PHE A 225 12.16 2.12 -13.65
N ALA A 226 12.75 1.22 -14.44
CA ALA A 226 13.59 1.61 -15.56
C ALA A 226 12.84 2.38 -16.66
N GLY A 227 11.54 2.18 -16.78
CA GLY A 227 10.67 2.95 -17.68
C GLY A 227 10.34 4.37 -17.17
N ILE A 228 10.58 4.64 -15.87
CA ILE A 228 10.13 5.88 -15.21
C ILE A 228 11.30 6.74 -14.72
N LEU A 229 12.23 6.11 -13.98
CA LEU A 229 13.36 6.79 -13.35
C LEU A 229 14.59 6.78 -14.27
N ARG A 230 15.34 7.89 -14.26
CA ARG A 230 16.54 8.06 -15.11
C ARG A 230 17.74 8.50 -14.28
#